data_8f1eca70dec1eae5b2d83cf08bfaaf85
#
_entry.id   8f1eca70dec1eae5b2d83cf08bfaaf85
#
_cell.length_a   1.000
_cell.length_b   1.000
_cell.length_c   1.000
_cell.angle_alpha   90.00
_cell.angle_beta   90.00
_cell.angle_gamma   90.00
#
_symmetry.space_group_name_H-M   'P 1'
#
loop_
_entity.id
_entity.type
_entity.pdbx_description
1 polymer ?
#
loop_
_entity_poly.entity_id
_entity_poly.type
_entity_poly.pdbx_seq_one_letter_code
_entity_poly.pdbx_strand_id
1 'polypeptide(L)'
;MNRRNFLSLTGTFTGGALLLPDFLHAFGSQQNLIIGDQCIVFVQLNGGNDGLNTFVPFENPLYYDLRPKIALSKDIVIGKNKGMAFHPALKGFAEMQQNGDLSVIQNVGYPEPNRSHFRSQEIWQTASDSNKYINEGWLGRYLDLQCKDHQPTAGINLDSIDNLSLKGLEPNSITVKNPNVFKTKNQKEEAGVLSDNPQLDFVRKVANSVTEGSDEIQKALAKSTAEISYPKTGLATNLAWIARLIKGNLNSKVYYTSLNGFDTHDNQLAIQNNKLTELNDALYSFYTDLKKASLMQNVTIVVFSEFGRRVKDNGKGTDHGTAAPMFVIGGNNKGKIIGNNPNLSDLDQGDLKYETDFRSVYASLLQKKLDFDYTKIGIQNKALQGLF
;
A
#
# COMPACT_ATOMS: atom_id res chain seq x y z
N MET A 1 -11.59 29.32 -41.63
CA MET A 1 -12.92 29.79 -41.20
C MET A 1 -12.74 30.84 -40.11
N ASN A 2 -13.18 32.08 -40.36
CA ASN A 2 -12.95 33.20 -39.45
C ASN A 2 -13.98 33.17 -38.30
N ARG A 3 -13.58 33.53 -37.07
CA ARG A 3 -14.43 33.58 -35.87
C ARG A 3 -15.76 34.35 -36.08
N ARG A 4 -15.82 35.28 -37.00
CA ARG A 4 -17.02 36.03 -37.38
C ARG A 4 -18.05 35.20 -38.12
N ASN A 5 -17.62 34.21 -38.92
CA ASN A 5 -18.54 33.31 -39.66
C ASN A 5 -19.09 32.18 -38.79
N PHE A 6 -18.49 31.90 -37.64
CA PHE A 6 -19.03 30.94 -36.67
C PHE A 6 -20.17 31.53 -35.84
N LEU A 7 -20.11 32.85 -35.53
CA LEU A 7 -21.15 33.53 -34.75
C LEU A 7 -22.38 33.95 -35.56
N SER A 8 -22.29 34.01 -36.90
CA SER A 8 -23.44 34.36 -37.75
C SER A 8 -24.30 33.12 -38.08
N LEU A 9 -23.83 31.89 -37.81
CA LEU A 9 -24.62 30.67 -38.03
C LEU A 9 -25.47 30.29 -36.80
N THR A 10 -25.30 30.95 -35.66
CA THR A 10 -26.03 30.69 -34.41
C THR A 10 -27.23 31.63 -34.20
N GLY A 11 -27.54 32.50 -35.16
CA GLY A 11 -28.50 33.58 -35.01
C GLY A 11 -29.93 33.32 -35.55
N THR A 12 -30.26 32.15 -36.13
CA THR A 12 -31.57 31.90 -36.71
C THR A 12 -32.10 30.49 -36.41
N PHE A 13 -32.35 30.19 -35.14
CA PHE A 13 -33.29 29.15 -34.75
C PHE A 13 -34.09 29.61 -33.54
N THR A 14 -35.18 30.29 -33.78
CA THR A 14 -36.26 30.47 -32.84
C THR A 14 -37.15 29.21 -32.85
N GLY A 15 -37.31 28.57 -31.69
CA GLY A 15 -38.39 27.65 -31.40
C GLY A 15 -38.14 26.18 -31.73
N GLY A 16 -37.24 25.54 -31.05
CA GLY A 16 -37.16 24.07 -30.98
C GLY A 16 -36.44 23.70 -29.69
N ALA A 17 -37.09 22.93 -28.82
CA ALA A 17 -36.45 22.35 -27.65
C ALA A 17 -35.24 21.53 -28.14
N LEU A 18 -34.03 21.99 -27.90
CA LEU A 18 -32.81 21.23 -28.10
C LEU A 18 -32.81 20.07 -27.11
N LEU A 19 -33.30 18.90 -27.56
CA LEU A 19 -32.98 17.64 -26.94
C LEU A 19 -31.49 17.46 -27.06
N LEU A 20 -30.73 17.90 -26.04
CA LEU A 20 -29.33 17.53 -25.90
C LEU A 20 -29.28 16.00 -25.80
N PRO A 21 -28.49 15.30 -26.61
CA PRO A 21 -28.35 13.86 -26.49
C PRO A 21 -27.94 13.50 -25.05
N ASP A 22 -28.56 12.47 -24.47
CA ASP A 22 -28.35 12.02 -23.08
C ASP A 22 -26.87 11.77 -22.74
N PHE A 23 -26.01 11.55 -23.74
CA PHE A 23 -24.58 11.42 -23.51
C PHE A 23 -23.91 12.72 -23.04
N LEU A 24 -24.47 13.92 -23.34
CA LEU A 24 -23.94 15.19 -22.86
C LEU A 24 -24.34 15.48 -21.40
N HIS A 25 -25.45 14.89 -20.93
CA HIS A 25 -25.77 14.90 -19.50
C HIS A 25 -24.87 13.99 -18.66
N ALA A 26 -24.33 12.92 -19.26
CA ALA A 26 -23.34 12.06 -18.61
C ALA A 26 -21.97 12.77 -18.40
N PHE A 27 -21.64 13.77 -19.22
CA PHE A 27 -20.42 14.57 -19.03
C PHE A 27 -20.57 15.72 -18.02
N GLY A 28 -21.81 16.13 -17.70
CA GLY A 28 -22.08 17.25 -16.78
C GLY A 28 -22.07 16.87 -15.29
N SER A 29 -22.12 15.58 -14.96
CA SER A 29 -22.14 15.09 -13.58
C SER A 29 -20.88 14.31 -13.19
N GLN A 30 -19.95 14.06 -14.10
CA GLN A 30 -18.61 13.68 -13.75
C GLN A 30 -17.89 14.97 -13.28
N GLN A 31 -17.83 15.18 -11.95
CA GLN A 31 -16.74 15.96 -11.39
C GLN A 31 -15.49 15.42 -12.09
N ASN A 32 -14.78 16.27 -12.83
CA ASN A 32 -13.48 15.96 -13.37
C ASN A 32 -12.57 15.58 -12.20
N LEU A 33 -12.61 14.30 -11.82
CA LEU A 33 -11.51 13.68 -11.09
C LEU A 33 -10.34 13.87 -12.04
N ILE A 34 -9.40 14.69 -11.65
CA ILE A 34 -8.18 14.94 -12.42
C ILE A 34 -7.57 13.56 -12.63
N ILE A 35 -7.71 13.04 -13.87
CA ILE A 35 -7.11 11.79 -14.30
C ILE A 35 -5.60 12.05 -14.28
N GLY A 36 -4.92 11.73 -13.18
CA GLY A 36 -3.48 11.95 -13.08
C GLY A 36 -2.84 11.61 -11.75
N ASP A 37 -3.53 11.63 -10.66
CA ASP A 37 -2.89 11.42 -9.37
C ASP A 37 -2.92 9.95 -8.94
N GLN A 38 -1.84 9.24 -9.32
CA GLN A 38 -1.56 7.90 -8.80
C GLN A 38 -1.14 8.00 -7.34
N CYS A 39 -1.68 7.12 -6.50
CA CYS A 39 -1.20 6.95 -5.12
C CYS A 39 -0.95 5.49 -4.78
N ILE A 40 -0.10 5.27 -3.79
CA ILE A 40 0.24 3.95 -3.29
C ILE A 40 -0.22 3.83 -1.83
N VAL A 41 -0.87 2.71 -1.51
CA VAL A 41 -1.30 2.37 -0.15
C VAL A 41 -0.48 1.18 0.32
N PHE A 42 0.38 1.37 1.31
CA PHE A 42 1.14 0.30 1.94
C PHE A 42 0.37 -0.26 3.13
N VAL A 43 0.27 -1.60 3.17
CA VAL A 43 -0.27 -2.37 4.30
C VAL A 43 0.81 -3.33 4.77
N GLN A 44 1.47 -3.00 5.87
CA GLN A 44 2.52 -3.83 6.46
C GLN A 44 1.92 -4.85 7.42
N LEU A 45 2.26 -6.12 7.25
CA LEU A 45 1.88 -7.21 8.15
C LEU A 45 3.00 -7.40 9.18
N ASN A 46 2.85 -6.81 10.36
CA ASN A 46 3.89 -6.83 11.39
C ASN A 46 3.93 -8.15 12.15
N GLY A 47 5.12 -8.73 12.21
CA GLY A 47 5.39 -9.96 12.95
C GLY A 47 5.88 -11.11 12.07
N GLY A 48 6.20 -10.88 10.79
CA GLY A 48 6.68 -11.93 9.91
C GLY A 48 5.56 -12.90 9.52
N ASN A 49 4.69 -12.48 8.63
CA ASN A 49 3.59 -13.33 8.16
C ASN A 49 4.09 -14.65 7.54
N ASP A 50 3.48 -15.77 7.91
CA ASP A 50 3.78 -17.07 7.29
C ASP A 50 3.28 -17.13 5.84
N GLY A 51 4.18 -16.85 4.93
CA GLY A 51 3.90 -16.83 3.50
C GLY A 51 3.44 -18.16 2.95
N LEU A 52 4.00 -19.27 3.44
CA LEU A 52 3.65 -20.61 2.97
C LEU A 52 2.24 -21.07 3.40
N ASN A 53 1.68 -20.49 4.47
CA ASN A 53 0.29 -20.69 4.86
C ASN A 53 -0.62 -19.56 4.37
N THR A 54 -0.08 -18.47 3.81
CA THR A 54 -0.87 -17.38 3.19
C THR A 54 -1.13 -17.67 1.71
N PHE A 55 -0.09 -18.04 0.96
CA PHE A 55 -0.16 -18.50 -0.43
C PHE A 55 0.52 -19.86 -0.52
N VAL A 56 -0.28 -20.89 -0.50
CA VAL A 56 0.05 -22.27 -0.13
C VAL A 56 0.53 -23.06 -1.34
N PRO A 57 1.72 -23.69 -1.30
CA PRO A 57 2.19 -24.59 -2.35
C PRO A 57 1.52 -25.97 -2.22
N PHE A 58 0.20 -26.02 -2.42
CA PHE A 58 -0.65 -27.18 -2.09
C PHE A 58 -0.37 -28.45 -2.90
N GLU A 59 0.35 -28.37 -4.00
CA GLU A 59 0.78 -29.53 -4.79
C GLU A 59 2.16 -30.05 -4.38
N ASN A 60 2.92 -29.30 -3.56
CA ASN A 60 4.26 -29.69 -3.14
C ASN A 60 4.21 -30.63 -1.93
N PRO A 61 4.63 -31.93 -2.04
CA PRO A 61 4.57 -32.88 -0.93
C PRO A 61 5.45 -32.43 0.26
N LEU A 62 6.59 -31.75 0.02
CA LEU A 62 7.48 -31.27 1.07
C LEU A 62 6.80 -30.22 1.98
N TYR A 63 5.78 -29.52 1.48
CA TYR A 63 4.99 -28.61 2.32
C TYR A 63 4.31 -29.36 3.47
N TYR A 64 3.77 -30.55 3.21
CA TYR A 64 3.11 -31.37 4.23
C TYR A 64 4.12 -32.12 5.11
N ASP A 65 5.22 -32.59 4.54
CA ASP A 65 6.27 -33.29 5.27
C ASP A 65 6.99 -32.39 6.28
N LEU A 66 7.24 -31.14 5.90
CA LEU A 66 7.95 -30.16 6.74
C LEU A 66 7.02 -29.43 7.72
N ARG A 67 5.71 -29.49 7.52
CA ARG A 67 4.67 -28.82 8.33
C ARG A 67 3.57 -29.72 8.82
N PRO A 68 3.89 -30.90 9.43
CA PRO A 68 2.89 -31.91 9.76
C PRO A 68 1.80 -31.42 10.73
N LYS A 69 2.03 -30.31 11.46
CA LYS A 69 1.08 -29.76 12.44
C LYS A 69 0.33 -28.53 11.93
N ILE A 70 0.87 -27.80 10.97
CA ILE A 70 0.28 -26.52 10.53
C ILE A 70 -0.01 -26.45 9.04
N ALA A 71 0.32 -27.49 8.25
CA ALA A 71 -0.03 -27.53 6.84
C ALA A 71 -1.55 -27.50 6.64
N LEU A 72 -1.99 -26.69 5.66
CA LEU A 72 -3.40 -26.61 5.27
C LEU A 72 -3.74 -27.72 4.28
N SER A 73 -4.86 -28.43 4.50
CA SER A 73 -5.33 -29.46 3.57
C SER A 73 -5.60 -28.90 2.17
N LYS A 74 -5.34 -29.72 1.15
CA LYS A 74 -5.66 -29.41 -0.25
C LYS A 74 -7.14 -29.06 -0.48
N ASP A 75 -8.03 -29.59 0.36
CA ASP A 75 -9.48 -29.46 0.17
C ASP A 75 -10.00 -28.09 0.62
N ILE A 76 -9.30 -27.42 1.57
CA ILE A 76 -9.76 -26.16 2.12
C ILE A 76 -9.14 -24.93 1.46
N VAL A 77 -8.01 -25.06 0.77
CA VAL A 77 -7.35 -23.92 0.09
C VAL A 77 -8.12 -23.51 -1.16
N ILE A 78 -8.10 -22.22 -1.49
CA ILE A 78 -8.94 -21.59 -2.51
C ILE A 78 -8.12 -20.89 -3.60
N GLY A 79 -8.75 -20.56 -4.73
CA GLY A 79 -8.07 -19.84 -5.82
C GLY A 79 -6.86 -20.58 -6.38
N LYS A 80 -6.99 -21.90 -6.56
CA LYS A 80 -5.91 -22.78 -7.03
C LYS A 80 -5.40 -22.36 -8.40
N ASN A 81 -4.11 -22.08 -8.51
CA ASN A 81 -3.45 -21.66 -9.75
C ASN A 81 -1.97 -22.05 -9.73
N LYS A 82 -1.50 -22.80 -10.75
CA LYS A 82 -0.08 -23.18 -10.94
C LYS A 82 0.56 -23.83 -9.70
N GLY A 83 -0.14 -24.72 -9.02
CA GLY A 83 0.36 -25.42 -7.83
C GLY A 83 0.31 -24.60 -6.53
N MET A 84 -0.16 -23.37 -6.60
CA MET A 84 -0.34 -22.47 -5.47
C MET A 84 -1.83 -22.21 -5.20
N ALA A 85 -2.17 -21.86 -3.96
CA ALA A 85 -3.54 -21.51 -3.58
C ALA A 85 -3.53 -20.53 -2.40
N PHE A 86 -4.57 -19.72 -2.26
CA PHE A 86 -4.73 -18.87 -1.09
C PHE A 86 -5.22 -19.63 0.13
N HIS A 87 -4.86 -19.14 1.31
CA HIS A 87 -5.48 -19.52 2.56
C HIS A 87 -7.01 -19.37 2.49
N PRO A 88 -7.82 -20.27 3.09
CA PRO A 88 -9.28 -20.23 2.98
C PRO A 88 -9.93 -18.92 3.50
N ALA A 89 -9.25 -18.17 4.37
CA ALA A 89 -9.70 -16.86 4.83
C ALA A 89 -9.57 -15.76 3.76
N LEU A 90 -8.78 -15.94 2.70
CA LEU A 90 -8.44 -14.93 1.70
C LEU A 90 -9.36 -14.99 0.47
N LYS A 91 -10.68 -15.09 0.67
CA LYS A 91 -11.68 -15.19 -0.41
C LYS A 91 -11.65 -13.99 -1.34
N GLY A 92 -11.56 -12.77 -0.78
CA GLY A 92 -11.46 -11.54 -1.55
C GLY A 92 -10.16 -11.45 -2.36
N PHE A 93 -9.03 -11.95 -1.83
CA PHE A 93 -7.77 -12.02 -2.57
C PHE A 93 -7.86 -12.95 -3.77
N ALA A 94 -8.47 -14.13 -3.59
CA ALA A 94 -8.68 -15.07 -4.69
C ALA A 94 -9.60 -14.47 -5.77
N GLU A 95 -10.65 -13.76 -5.39
CA GLU A 95 -11.54 -13.06 -6.32
C GLU A 95 -10.82 -11.91 -7.05
N MET A 96 -10.08 -11.07 -6.34
CA MET A 96 -9.30 -10.00 -6.95
C MET A 96 -8.27 -10.54 -7.94
N GLN A 97 -7.62 -11.68 -7.64
CA GLN A 97 -6.70 -12.31 -8.60
C GLN A 97 -7.42 -12.86 -9.83
N GLN A 98 -8.57 -13.51 -9.65
CA GLN A 98 -9.39 -14.00 -10.75
C GLN A 98 -9.87 -12.87 -11.66
N ASN A 99 -10.16 -11.71 -11.10
CA ASN A 99 -10.55 -10.51 -11.84
C ASN A 99 -9.37 -9.81 -12.54
N GLY A 100 -8.13 -10.26 -12.31
CA GLY A 100 -6.93 -9.62 -12.85
C GLY A 100 -6.45 -8.38 -12.09
N ASP A 101 -7.02 -8.10 -10.92
CA ASP A 101 -6.73 -6.92 -10.11
C ASP A 101 -5.72 -7.17 -8.99
N LEU A 102 -5.27 -8.43 -8.75
CA LEU A 102 -4.27 -8.78 -7.76
C LEU A 102 -3.13 -9.59 -8.38
N SER A 103 -1.90 -9.11 -8.24
CA SER A 103 -0.68 -9.87 -8.54
C SER A 103 -0.02 -10.37 -7.26
N VAL A 104 0.55 -11.57 -7.32
CA VAL A 104 1.37 -12.16 -6.26
C VAL A 104 2.82 -12.19 -6.73
N ILE A 105 3.72 -11.62 -5.95
CA ILE A 105 5.17 -11.69 -6.18
C ILE A 105 5.71 -12.70 -5.19
N GLN A 106 6.28 -13.79 -5.68
CA GLN A 106 6.76 -14.89 -4.86
C GLN A 106 8.19 -14.69 -4.39
N ASN A 107 8.56 -15.31 -3.28
CA ASN A 107 9.92 -15.40 -2.77
C ASN A 107 10.61 -14.03 -2.65
N VAL A 108 9.87 -13.04 -2.11
CA VAL A 108 10.40 -11.69 -1.92
C VAL A 108 11.21 -11.62 -0.63
N GLY A 109 12.38 -11.06 -0.72
CA GLY A 109 13.30 -10.90 0.41
C GLY A 109 14.46 -9.98 0.04
N TYR A 110 15.64 -10.20 0.63
CA TYR A 110 16.85 -9.42 0.37
C TYR A 110 18.13 -10.20 0.76
N PRO A 111 19.31 -9.81 0.27
CA PRO A 111 20.58 -10.45 0.62
C PRO A 111 20.90 -10.30 2.12
N GLU A 112 21.50 -11.33 2.71
CA GLU A 112 21.90 -11.34 4.13
C GLU A 112 20.73 -10.97 5.07
N PRO A 113 19.61 -11.72 5.02
CA PRO A 113 18.37 -11.35 5.70
C PRO A 113 18.54 -11.35 7.22
N ASN A 114 17.98 -10.33 7.87
CA ASN A 114 17.94 -10.24 9.33
C ASN A 114 16.61 -10.76 9.87
N ARG A 115 16.66 -11.58 10.92
CA ARG A 115 15.47 -12.19 11.55
C ARG A 115 14.97 -11.43 12.79
N SER A 116 15.55 -10.28 13.11
CA SER A 116 15.01 -9.35 14.10
C SER A 116 13.92 -8.49 13.46
N HIS A 117 12.73 -8.44 14.03
CA HIS A 117 11.64 -7.58 13.58
C HIS A 117 12.11 -6.13 13.41
N PHE A 118 12.76 -5.57 14.42
CA PHE A 118 13.21 -4.18 14.40
C PHE A 118 14.15 -3.91 13.23
N ARG A 119 15.21 -4.75 13.09
CA ARG A 119 16.19 -4.54 12.04
C ARG A 119 15.63 -4.81 10.64
N SER A 120 14.83 -5.85 10.49
CA SER A 120 14.23 -6.16 9.19
C SER A 120 13.24 -5.07 8.77
N GLN A 121 12.39 -4.59 9.67
CA GLN A 121 11.51 -3.46 9.39
C GLN A 121 12.30 -2.21 8.99
N GLU A 122 13.38 -1.88 9.69
CA GLU A 122 14.26 -0.76 9.35
C GLU A 122 14.83 -0.90 7.93
N ILE A 123 15.32 -2.11 7.54
CA ILE A 123 15.84 -2.37 6.20
C ILE A 123 14.75 -2.14 5.14
N TRP A 124 13.55 -2.66 5.32
CA TRP A 124 12.43 -2.44 4.41
C TRP A 124 11.99 -0.98 4.35
N GLN A 125 11.95 -0.30 5.49
CA GLN A 125 11.50 1.10 5.58
C GLN A 125 12.53 2.09 5.02
N THR A 126 13.82 1.73 5.03
CA THR A 126 14.89 2.56 4.47
C THR A 126 15.33 2.14 3.08
N ALA A 127 14.93 0.93 2.62
CA ALA A 127 15.47 0.28 1.43
C ALA A 127 17.00 0.11 1.47
N SER A 128 17.61 0.01 2.66
CA SER A 128 19.04 -0.15 2.84
C SER A 128 19.51 -1.59 2.61
N ASP A 129 20.83 -1.77 2.46
CA ASP A 129 21.46 -3.07 2.62
C ASP A 129 21.46 -3.49 4.10
N SER A 130 21.57 -4.80 4.36
CA SER A 130 21.46 -5.36 5.72
C SER A 130 22.52 -4.81 6.70
N ASN A 131 23.69 -4.43 6.20
CA ASN A 131 24.80 -3.89 6.96
C ASN A 131 24.86 -2.36 7.03
N LYS A 132 23.87 -1.66 6.43
CA LYS A 132 23.80 -0.19 6.40
C LYS A 132 22.64 0.32 7.25
N TYR A 133 22.91 1.36 8.03
CA TYR A 133 21.93 2.07 8.84
C TYR A 133 21.70 3.45 8.22
N ILE A 134 20.44 3.74 7.88
CA ILE A 134 19.99 5.00 7.25
C ILE A 134 18.89 5.59 8.11
N ASN A 135 18.96 6.89 8.37
CA ASN A 135 18.01 7.59 9.24
C ASN A 135 16.76 8.10 8.50
N GLU A 136 16.78 8.12 7.16
CA GLU A 136 15.67 8.52 6.32
C GLU A 136 15.05 7.30 5.64
N GLY A 137 13.71 7.30 5.60
CA GLY A 137 12.94 6.30 4.87
C GLY A 137 13.02 6.51 3.36
N TRP A 138 12.84 5.43 2.59
CA TRP A 138 12.88 5.51 1.13
C TRP A 138 11.72 6.36 0.55
N LEU A 139 10.53 6.30 1.15
CA LEU A 139 9.40 7.16 0.79
C LEU A 139 9.65 8.62 1.21
N GLY A 140 10.26 8.85 2.38
CA GLY A 140 10.66 10.19 2.80
C GLY A 140 11.62 10.83 1.82
N ARG A 141 12.68 10.13 1.41
CA ARG A 141 13.61 10.61 0.36
C ARG A 141 12.91 10.90 -0.98
N TYR A 142 11.94 10.04 -1.37
CA TYR A 142 11.11 10.29 -2.55
C TYR A 142 10.29 11.58 -2.40
N LEU A 143 9.60 11.75 -1.29
CA LEU A 143 8.75 12.92 -1.04
C LEU A 143 9.58 14.22 -0.99
N ASP A 144 10.76 14.20 -0.40
CA ASP A 144 11.66 15.36 -0.35
C ASP A 144 12.08 15.84 -1.75
N LEU A 145 12.28 14.91 -2.70
CA LEU A 145 12.64 15.25 -4.08
C LEU A 145 11.42 15.64 -4.94
N GLN A 146 10.25 15.11 -4.62
CA GLN A 146 9.02 15.33 -5.39
C GLN A 146 8.26 16.58 -4.94
N CYS A 147 8.24 16.87 -3.63
CA CYS A 147 7.46 17.95 -3.02
C CYS A 147 8.33 19.17 -2.80
N LYS A 148 8.68 19.90 -3.88
CA LYS A 148 9.54 21.09 -3.81
C LYS A 148 8.92 22.26 -3.01
N ASP A 149 7.58 22.33 -2.96
CA ASP A 149 6.83 23.44 -2.37
C ASP A 149 6.18 23.05 -1.03
N HIS A 150 6.81 22.18 -0.26
CA HIS A 150 6.32 21.72 1.04
C HIS A 150 4.85 21.25 1.01
N GLN A 151 4.65 19.94 1.04
CA GLN A 151 3.34 19.30 0.94
C GLN A 151 3.13 18.34 2.13
N PRO A 152 2.66 18.84 3.28
CA PRO A 152 2.62 18.07 4.52
C PRO A 152 1.74 16.81 4.44
N THR A 153 0.78 16.79 3.52
CA THR A 153 -0.12 15.65 3.29
C THR A 153 0.30 14.75 2.13
N ALA A 154 1.49 14.93 1.55
CA ALA A 154 1.97 14.08 0.46
C ALA A 154 2.17 12.63 0.90
N GLY A 155 2.57 12.40 2.16
CA GLY A 155 2.58 11.11 2.84
C GLY A 155 1.65 11.10 4.05
N ILE A 156 0.74 10.13 4.14
CA ILE A 156 -0.15 9.95 5.29
C ILE A 156 0.08 8.58 5.93
N ASN A 157 0.50 8.59 7.18
CA ASN A 157 0.56 7.37 8.00
C ASN A 157 -0.68 7.30 8.89
N LEU A 158 -1.51 6.27 8.70
CA LEU A 158 -2.65 5.98 9.56
C LEU A 158 -2.27 4.86 10.54
N ASP A 159 -1.51 5.23 11.54
CA ASP A 159 -1.07 4.34 12.63
C ASP A 159 -0.90 5.15 13.92
N SER A 160 -0.59 4.47 15.01
CA SER A 160 -0.33 5.11 16.32
C SER A 160 1.12 5.55 16.49
N ILE A 161 2.02 5.10 15.64
CA ILE A 161 3.47 5.32 15.71
C ILE A 161 3.95 5.83 14.36
N ASP A 162 4.91 6.75 14.40
CA ASP A 162 5.57 7.25 13.19
C ASP A 162 6.26 6.11 12.44
N ASN A 163 6.15 6.15 11.12
CA ASN A 163 6.74 5.17 10.24
C ASN A 163 8.04 5.70 9.62
N LEU A 164 9.15 4.98 9.86
CA LEU A 164 10.44 5.39 9.35
C LEU A 164 10.46 5.49 7.82
N SER A 165 9.67 4.70 7.09
CA SER A 165 9.65 4.78 5.63
C SER A 165 9.24 6.15 5.09
N LEU A 166 8.42 6.89 5.83
CA LEU A 166 7.93 8.23 5.46
C LEU A 166 8.81 9.37 6.00
N LYS A 167 9.80 9.06 6.84
CA LYS A 167 10.69 10.06 7.42
C LYS A 167 11.66 10.58 6.36
N GLY A 168 11.53 11.84 5.99
CA GLY A 168 12.48 12.60 5.15
C GLY A 168 13.27 13.62 5.95
N LEU A 169 13.99 14.47 5.23
CA LEU A 169 14.61 15.69 5.77
C LEU A 169 13.59 16.81 5.92
N GLU A 170 12.55 16.78 5.09
CA GLU A 170 11.46 17.75 5.08
C GLU A 170 10.17 17.13 5.62
N PRO A 171 9.29 17.89 6.30
CA PRO A 171 8.04 17.38 6.87
C PRO A 171 6.94 17.25 5.80
N ASN A 172 7.16 16.38 4.81
CA ASN A 172 6.24 16.06 3.72
C ASN A 172 5.32 14.88 4.03
N SER A 173 5.23 14.49 5.30
CA SER A 173 4.34 13.43 5.76
C SER A 173 3.79 13.70 7.15
N ILE A 174 2.61 13.14 7.44
CA ILE A 174 1.95 13.27 8.73
C ILE A 174 1.47 11.90 9.22
N THR A 175 1.64 11.64 10.52
CA THR A 175 1.04 10.50 11.21
C THR A 175 -0.26 10.92 11.87
N VAL A 176 -1.35 10.23 11.55
CA VAL A 176 -2.70 10.54 12.03
C VAL A 176 -3.35 9.30 12.61
N LYS A 177 -3.54 9.28 13.92
CA LYS A 177 -4.21 8.16 14.59
C LYS A 177 -5.72 8.13 14.34
N ASN A 178 -6.36 9.28 14.30
CA ASN A 178 -7.80 9.42 14.06
C ASN A 178 -8.07 10.73 13.29
N PRO A 179 -8.33 10.64 11.99
CA PRO A 179 -8.57 11.82 11.15
C PRO A 179 -9.76 12.69 11.57
N ASN A 180 -10.80 12.11 12.18
CA ASN A 180 -11.98 12.88 12.61
C ASN A 180 -11.68 13.91 13.70
N VAL A 181 -10.77 13.58 14.62
CA VAL A 181 -10.40 14.44 15.75
C VAL A 181 -9.05 15.10 15.56
N PHE A 182 -8.43 14.87 14.42
CA PHE A 182 -7.16 15.51 14.04
C PHE A 182 -7.41 16.98 13.72
N LYS A 183 -7.46 17.78 14.78
CA LYS A 183 -7.60 19.24 14.72
C LYS A 183 -6.51 19.84 15.57
N THR A 184 -5.72 20.72 15.01
CA THR A 184 -4.76 21.49 15.79
C THR A 184 -5.46 22.71 16.38
N LYS A 185 -5.19 23.00 17.66
CA LYS A 185 -5.61 24.24 18.31
C LYS A 185 -4.57 25.35 18.17
N ASN A 186 -3.43 25.05 17.52
CA ASN A 186 -2.32 25.97 17.44
C ASN A 186 -2.63 27.01 16.37
N GLN A 187 -2.47 28.30 16.76
CA GLN A 187 -2.37 29.38 15.78
C GLN A 187 -1.12 29.13 14.95
N LYS A 188 -1.20 29.35 13.63
CA LYS A 188 -0.01 29.37 12.78
C LYS A 188 0.98 30.35 13.38
N GLU A 189 2.16 29.89 13.76
CA GLU A 189 3.25 30.80 14.05
C GLU A 189 3.63 31.51 12.75
N GLU A 190 3.95 32.80 12.83
CA GLU A 190 4.29 33.59 11.64
C GLU A 190 5.41 32.89 10.87
N ALA A 191 5.05 32.41 9.68
CA ALA A 191 6.00 31.82 8.75
C ALA A 191 6.87 32.97 8.21
N GLY A 192 8.14 33.01 8.58
CA GLY A 192 9.07 33.94 7.94
C GLY A 192 10.17 34.53 8.78
N VAL A 193 10.11 34.44 10.10
CA VAL A 193 11.24 34.91 10.91
C VAL A 193 12.13 33.71 11.24
N LEU A 194 13.17 33.50 10.42
CA LEU A 194 14.25 32.58 10.78
C LEU A 194 14.88 33.07 12.08
N SER A 195 15.00 32.18 13.05
CA SER A 195 15.72 32.47 14.28
C SER A 195 17.21 32.11 14.11
N ASP A 196 18.05 32.60 15.02
CA ASP A 196 19.44 32.12 15.04
C ASP A 196 19.60 30.66 15.54
N ASN A 197 18.47 29.96 15.71
CA ASN A 197 18.42 28.57 16.18
C ASN A 197 17.77 27.64 15.14
N PRO A 198 18.55 26.91 14.33
CA PRO A 198 18.02 26.01 13.28
C PRO A 198 17.10 24.89 13.81
N GLN A 199 17.31 24.44 15.06
CA GLN A 199 16.46 23.43 15.67
C GLN A 199 15.07 24.00 16.00
N LEU A 200 14.99 25.23 16.48
CA LEU A 200 13.73 25.91 16.74
C LEU A 200 12.96 26.14 15.43
N ASP A 201 13.65 26.56 14.37
CA ASP A 201 13.04 26.79 13.07
C ASP A 201 12.51 25.49 12.47
N PHE A 202 13.22 24.36 12.65
CA PHE A 202 12.71 23.05 12.25
C PHE A 202 11.46 22.64 13.03
N VAL A 203 11.44 22.83 14.37
CA VAL A 203 10.25 22.53 15.20
C VAL A 203 9.05 23.39 14.78
N ARG A 204 9.25 24.68 14.50
CA ARG A 204 8.19 25.56 13.99
C ARG A 204 7.67 25.08 12.62
N LYS A 205 8.57 24.71 11.73
CA LYS A 205 8.22 24.16 10.41
C LYS A 205 7.35 22.91 10.55
N VAL A 206 7.71 21.97 11.41
CA VAL A 206 6.91 20.76 11.69
C VAL A 206 5.54 21.12 12.28
N ALA A 207 5.47 22.03 13.25
CA ALA A 207 4.22 22.47 13.86
C ALA A 207 3.26 23.13 12.83
N ASN A 208 3.79 23.98 11.96
CA ASN A 208 3.02 24.58 10.88
C ASN A 208 2.52 23.54 9.87
N SER A 209 3.36 22.56 9.50
CA SER A 209 3.01 21.44 8.63
C SER A 209 1.85 20.62 9.19
N VAL A 210 1.87 20.34 10.48
CA VAL A 210 0.77 19.60 11.15
C VAL A 210 -0.52 20.40 11.10
N THR A 211 -0.46 21.72 11.26
CA THR A 211 -1.64 22.60 11.20
C THR A 211 -2.22 22.65 9.78
N GLU A 212 -1.38 22.87 8.77
CA GLU A 212 -1.79 22.89 7.36
C GLU A 212 -2.37 21.54 6.92
N GLY A 213 -1.68 20.46 7.22
CA GLY A 213 -2.15 19.12 6.89
C GLY A 213 -3.46 18.74 7.60
N SER A 214 -3.68 19.22 8.83
CA SER A 214 -4.96 19.04 9.51
C SER A 214 -6.11 19.70 8.74
N ASP A 215 -5.91 20.92 8.27
CA ASP A 215 -6.92 21.66 7.49
C ASP A 215 -7.23 20.97 6.16
N GLU A 216 -6.20 20.49 5.45
CA GLU A 216 -6.35 19.74 4.20
C GLU A 216 -7.12 18.42 4.40
N ILE A 217 -6.76 17.65 5.44
CA ILE A 217 -7.44 16.43 5.82
C ILE A 217 -8.92 16.69 6.11
N GLN A 218 -9.25 17.72 6.93
CA GLN A 218 -10.63 18.06 7.24
C GLN A 218 -11.42 18.47 5.99
N LYS A 219 -10.83 19.26 5.10
CA LYS A 219 -11.45 19.63 3.82
C LYS A 219 -11.74 18.42 2.94
N ALA A 220 -10.82 17.46 2.85
CA ALA A 220 -11.02 16.22 2.10
C ALA A 220 -12.14 15.36 2.71
N LEU A 221 -12.15 15.21 4.04
CA LEU A 221 -13.18 14.44 4.74
C LEU A 221 -14.58 15.05 4.61
N ALA A 222 -14.68 16.38 4.54
CA ALA A 222 -15.95 17.08 4.34
C ALA A 222 -16.54 16.85 2.92
N LYS A 223 -15.70 16.55 1.93
CA LYS A 223 -16.12 16.30 0.54
C LYS A 223 -16.53 14.84 0.28
N SER A 224 -16.22 13.92 1.19
CA SER A 224 -16.40 12.49 0.97
C SER A 224 -17.23 11.82 2.05
N THR A 225 -18.02 10.83 1.66
CA THR A 225 -18.76 9.93 2.54
C THR A 225 -18.29 8.49 2.33
N ALA A 226 -18.48 7.64 3.35
CA ALA A 226 -18.32 6.20 3.17
C ALA A 226 -19.53 5.67 2.41
N GLU A 227 -19.31 5.02 1.26
CA GLU A 227 -20.38 4.45 0.44
C GLU A 227 -20.70 3.00 0.79
N ILE A 228 -19.79 2.34 1.47
CA ILE A 228 -19.94 0.96 1.94
C ILE A 228 -19.64 0.84 3.43
N SER A 229 -20.16 -0.22 4.05
CA SER A 229 -19.83 -0.57 5.43
C SER A 229 -18.52 -1.33 5.49
N TYR A 230 -17.60 -0.87 6.32
CA TYR A 230 -16.35 -1.57 6.63
C TYR A 230 -16.50 -2.40 7.91
N PRO A 231 -15.74 -3.51 8.05
CA PRO A 231 -15.64 -4.24 9.31
C PRO A 231 -15.19 -3.36 10.46
N LYS A 232 -15.59 -3.73 11.69
CA LYS A 232 -15.20 -2.98 12.91
C LYS A 232 -13.84 -3.45 13.44
N THR A 233 -12.79 -3.35 12.62
CA THR A 233 -11.41 -3.66 12.99
C THR A 233 -10.51 -2.45 12.80
N GLY A 234 -9.31 -2.47 13.40
CA GLY A 234 -8.37 -1.36 13.30
C GLY A 234 -7.95 -1.09 11.85
N LEU A 235 -7.53 -2.13 11.13
CA LEU A 235 -7.13 -2.01 9.73
C LEU A 235 -8.29 -1.51 8.85
N ALA A 236 -9.48 -2.07 9.02
CA ALA A 236 -10.65 -1.66 8.22
C ALA A 236 -11.03 -0.20 8.48
N THR A 237 -10.90 0.26 9.72
CA THR A 237 -11.11 1.68 10.09
C THR A 237 -10.09 2.58 9.39
N ASN A 238 -8.81 2.23 9.41
CA ASN A 238 -7.76 3.00 8.73
C ASN A 238 -7.98 3.03 7.22
N LEU A 239 -8.29 1.89 6.60
CA LEU A 239 -8.58 1.82 5.16
C LEU A 239 -9.84 2.61 4.77
N ALA A 240 -10.88 2.63 5.61
CA ALA A 240 -12.06 3.47 5.39
C ALA A 240 -11.70 4.96 5.40
N TRP A 241 -10.78 5.39 6.30
CA TRP A 241 -10.26 6.76 6.30
C TRP A 241 -9.46 7.06 5.03
N ILE A 242 -8.55 6.16 4.63
CA ILE A 242 -7.79 6.31 3.38
C ILE A 242 -8.74 6.45 2.18
N ALA A 243 -9.76 5.60 2.07
CA ALA A 243 -10.75 5.69 1.00
C ALA A 243 -11.46 7.05 0.97
N ARG A 244 -11.85 7.58 2.13
CA ARG A 244 -12.46 8.90 2.23
C ARG A 244 -11.52 10.02 1.83
N LEU A 245 -10.25 9.97 2.24
CA LEU A 245 -9.24 10.96 1.87
C LEU A 245 -9.00 10.97 0.35
N ILE A 246 -8.87 9.79 -0.26
CA ILE A 246 -8.74 9.63 -1.71
C ILE A 246 -9.97 10.18 -2.44
N LYS A 247 -11.18 9.77 -2.04
CA LYS A 247 -12.45 10.24 -2.63
C LYS A 247 -12.67 11.74 -2.40
N GLY A 248 -12.15 12.27 -1.31
CA GLY A 248 -12.17 13.71 -1.00
C GLY A 248 -11.13 14.53 -1.74
N ASN A 249 -10.36 13.88 -2.62
CA ASN A 249 -9.31 14.51 -3.43
C ASN A 249 -8.20 15.13 -2.59
N LEU A 250 -7.78 14.44 -1.51
CA LEU A 250 -6.52 14.74 -0.85
C LEU A 250 -5.40 14.23 -1.76
N ASN A 251 -4.59 15.13 -2.27
CA ASN A 251 -3.54 14.82 -3.25
C ASN A 251 -2.29 14.20 -2.58
N SER A 252 -2.50 13.13 -1.83
CA SER A 252 -1.40 12.37 -1.22
C SER A 252 -0.84 11.34 -2.20
N LYS A 253 0.47 11.22 -2.24
CA LYS A 253 1.17 10.22 -3.07
C LYS A 253 1.26 8.87 -2.40
N VAL A 254 1.33 8.87 -1.06
CA VAL A 254 1.52 7.65 -0.28
C VAL A 254 0.61 7.64 0.95
N TYR A 255 -0.06 6.51 1.15
CA TYR A 255 -0.72 6.17 2.40
C TYR A 255 -0.04 4.93 3.01
N TYR A 256 0.06 4.90 4.32
CA TYR A 256 0.66 3.78 5.04
C TYR A 256 -0.20 3.38 6.24
N THR A 257 -0.34 2.08 6.46
CA THR A 257 -0.98 1.50 7.65
C THR A 257 -0.43 0.11 7.91
N SER A 258 -0.63 -0.43 9.11
CA SER A 258 -0.16 -1.75 9.49
C SER A 258 -1.23 -2.63 10.11
N LEU A 259 -1.00 -3.94 10.07
CA LEU A 259 -1.76 -4.96 10.78
C LEU A 259 -0.80 -5.80 11.62
N ASN A 260 -0.94 -5.72 12.95
CA ASN A 260 -0.11 -6.45 13.89
C ASN A 260 -0.64 -7.87 14.18
N GLY A 261 0.24 -8.74 14.68
CA GLY A 261 -0.15 -10.05 15.23
C GLY A 261 0.23 -11.25 14.37
N PHE A 262 1.24 -11.10 13.49
CA PHE A 262 1.75 -12.20 12.68
C PHE A 262 2.95 -12.93 13.31
N ASP A 263 3.39 -12.54 14.51
CA ASP A 263 4.46 -13.23 15.23
C ASP A 263 3.94 -14.51 15.91
N THR A 264 3.73 -15.54 15.10
CA THR A 264 2.97 -16.76 15.44
C THR A 264 3.87 -17.93 15.78
N HIS A 265 4.60 -17.85 16.90
CA HIS A 265 5.43 -18.96 17.40
C HIS A 265 4.59 -20.09 18.02
N ASP A 266 3.37 -19.82 18.46
CA ASP A 266 2.44 -20.77 19.07
C ASP A 266 1.01 -20.51 18.55
N ASN A 267 0.15 -21.52 18.56
CA ASN A 267 -1.25 -21.43 18.12
C ASN A 267 -1.44 -20.77 16.74
N GLN A 268 -0.46 -20.95 15.85
CA GLN A 268 -0.38 -20.22 14.58
C GLN A 268 -1.63 -20.39 13.71
N LEU A 269 -2.17 -21.60 13.57
CA LEU A 269 -3.33 -21.84 12.69
C LEU A 269 -4.52 -20.93 13.05
N ALA A 270 -4.84 -20.82 14.33
CA ALA A 270 -5.95 -19.99 14.78
C ALA A 270 -5.64 -18.49 14.66
N ILE A 271 -4.45 -18.07 15.10
CA ILE A 271 -4.05 -16.66 15.07
C ILE A 271 -3.95 -16.17 13.64
N GLN A 272 -3.25 -16.91 12.76
CA GLN A 272 -3.07 -16.53 11.36
C GLN A 272 -4.42 -16.53 10.61
N ASN A 273 -5.29 -17.52 10.83
CA ASN A 273 -6.63 -17.52 10.24
C ASN A 273 -7.40 -16.23 10.59
N ASN A 274 -7.39 -15.83 11.86
CA ASN A 274 -8.09 -14.62 12.30
C ASN A 274 -7.47 -13.35 11.69
N LYS A 275 -6.13 -13.28 11.63
CA LYS A 275 -5.43 -12.13 11.04
C LYS A 275 -5.60 -12.05 9.53
N LEU A 276 -5.57 -13.17 8.83
CA LEU A 276 -5.85 -13.20 7.39
C LEU A 276 -7.33 -12.91 7.08
N THR A 277 -8.27 -13.29 7.95
CA THR A 277 -9.67 -12.89 7.83
C THR A 277 -9.82 -11.38 7.98
N GLU A 278 -9.21 -10.79 9.04
CA GLU A 278 -9.20 -9.34 9.24
C GLU A 278 -8.60 -8.61 8.04
N LEU A 279 -7.47 -9.08 7.52
CA LEU A 279 -6.81 -8.53 6.33
C LEU A 279 -7.72 -8.60 5.10
N ASN A 280 -8.29 -9.77 4.84
CA ASN A 280 -9.17 -10.02 3.70
C ASN A 280 -10.36 -9.08 3.70
N ASP A 281 -11.09 -9.04 4.81
CA ASP A 281 -12.34 -8.30 4.91
C ASP A 281 -12.12 -6.79 4.82
N ALA A 282 -11.04 -6.30 5.44
CA ALA A 282 -10.66 -4.89 5.38
C ALA A 282 -10.25 -4.47 3.96
N LEU A 283 -9.36 -5.24 3.32
CA LEU A 283 -8.86 -4.92 1.98
C LEU A 283 -9.91 -5.13 0.90
N TYR A 284 -10.74 -6.15 1.00
CA TYR A 284 -11.81 -6.39 0.04
C TYR A 284 -12.89 -5.29 0.11
N SER A 285 -13.18 -4.80 1.31
CA SER A 285 -14.05 -3.62 1.48
C SER A 285 -13.42 -2.38 0.83
N PHE A 286 -12.15 -2.10 1.09
CA PHE A 286 -11.42 -0.97 0.51
C PHE A 286 -11.37 -1.03 -1.03
N TYR A 287 -11.01 -2.19 -1.58
CA TYR A 287 -11.02 -2.44 -3.02
C TYR A 287 -12.40 -2.19 -3.63
N THR A 288 -13.46 -2.72 -3.01
CA THR A 288 -14.84 -2.58 -3.50
C THR A 288 -15.31 -1.13 -3.46
N ASP A 289 -14.97 -0.39 -2.40
CA ASP A 289 -15.31 1.03 -2.24
C ASP A 289 -14.66 1.88 -3.34
N LEU A 290 -13.36 1.70 -3.56
CA LEU A 290 -12.64 2.41 -4.62
C LEU A 290 -13.06 1.98 -6.03
N LYS A 291 -13.40 0.72 -6.22
CA LYS A 291 -13.88 0.20 -7.52
C LYS A 291 -15.23 0.81 -7.88
N LYS A 292 -16.16 0.92 -6.92
CA LYS A 292 -17.43 1.62 -7.09
C LYS A 292 -17.26 3.10 -7.45
N ALA A 293 -16.26 3.75 -6.84
CA ALA A 293 -15.92 5.14 -7.13
C ALA A 293 -15.10 5.30 -8.43
N SER A 294 -14.81 4.22 -9.17
CA SER A 294 -13.96 4.24 -10.39
C SER A 294 -12.56 4.79 -10.15
N LEU A 295 -12.00 4.57 -8.94
CA LEU A 295 -10.68 5.07 -8.54
C LEU A 295 -9.62 3.96 -8.47
N MET A 296 -9.99 2.68 -8.58
CA MET A 296 -9.07 1.57 -8.34
C MET A 296 -7.90 1.52 -9.33
N GLN A 297 -8.06 2.05 -10.54
CA GLN A 297 -6.98 2.17 -11.53
C GLN A 297 -5.90 3.17 -11.10
N ASN A 298 -6.22 4.12 -10.22
CA ASN A 298 -5.30 5.17 -9.75
C ASN A 298 -4.66 4.80 -8.40
N VAL A 299 -5.15 3.74 -7.75
CA VAL A 299 -4.67 3.31 -6.43
C VAL A 299 -3.97 1.98 -6.52
N THR A 300 -2.71 1.94 -6.11
CA THR A 300 -1.94 0.70 -6.00
C THR A 300 -1.79 0.33 -4.54
N ILE A 301 -2.32 -0.83 -4.13
CA ILE A 301 -2.18 -1.33 -2.76
C ILE A 301 -1.05 -2.35 -2.75
N VAL A 302 -0.14 -2.24 -1.78
CA VAL A 302 0.99 -3.15 -1.57
C VAL A 302 0.90 -3.76 -0.19
N VAL A 303 0.78 -5.09 -0.14
CA VAL A 303 0.73 -5.86 1.13
C VAL A 303 2.00 -6.68 1.26
N PHE A 304 2.71 -6.51 2.36
CA PHE A 304 4.00 -7.17 2.60
C PHE A 304 4.25 -7.39 4.10
N SER A 305 5.23 -8.22 4.41
CA SER A 305 5.75 -8.41 5.76
C SER A 305 7.27 -8.23 5.77
N GLU A 306 7.85 -7.89 6.90
CA GLU A 306 9.28 -7.64 7.04
C GLU A 306 10.17 -8.87 6.78
N PHE A 307 9.60 -10.07 6.92
CA PHE A 307 10.18 -11.37 6.53
C PHE A 307 9.08 -12.43 6.52
N GLY A 308 9.40 -13.61 5.99
CA GLY A 308 8.57 -14.82 6.09
C GLY A 308 8.92 -15.67 7.33
N ARG A 309 8.33 -16.86 7.40
CA ARG A 309 8.54 -17.80 8.50
C ARG A 309 9.38 -18.98 8.06
N ARG A 310 10.00 -19.70 9.01
CA ARG A 310 10.70 -20.93 8.79
C ARG A 310 9.86 -21.90 7.96
N VAL A 311 10.52 -22.63 7.06
CA VAL A 311 9.81 -23.64 6.26
C VAL A 311 9.29 -24.76 7.14
N LYS A 312 10.09 -25.25 8.09
CA LYS A 312 9.69 -26.28 9.04
C LYS A 312 8.91 -25.68 10.22
N ASP A 313 7.82 -26.34 10.60
CA ASP A 313 7.09 -25.98 11.82
C ASP A 313 7.84 -26.39 13.10
N ASN A 314 7.53 -25.72 14.22
CA ASN A 314 8.04 -26.04 15.55
C ASN A 314 7.04 -26.90 16.37
N GLY A 315 6.01 -27.45 15.72
CA GLY A 315 4.95 -28.26 16.31
C GLY A 315 3.69 -27.49 16.72
N LYS A 316 3.73 -26.14 16.80
CA LYS A 316 2.62 -25.27 17.17
C LYS A 316 2.51 -24.01 16.31
N GLY A 317 3.60 -23.63 15.67
CA GLY A 317 3.77 -22.46 14.82
C GLY A 317 5.09 -22.51 14.10
N THR A 318 5.68 -21.34 13.84
CA THR A 318 6.95 -21.20 13.12
C THR A 318 7.81 -20.11 13.73
N ASP A 319 9.13 -20.29 13.64
CA ASP A 319 10.09 -19.26 13.99
C ASP A 319 10.31 -18.30 12.81
N HIS A 320 11.07 -17.21 13.05
CA HIS A 320 11.40 -16.22 12.05
C HIS A 320 12.20 -16.83 10.90
N GLY A 321 11.80 -16.54 9.69
CA GLY A 321 12.44 -16.96 8.45
C GLY A 321 12.90 -15.77 7.60
N THR A 322 12.77 -15.91 6.28
CA THR A 322 13.33 -14.93 5.34
C THR A 322 12.33 -14.50 4.27
N ALA A 323 12.25 -15.18 3.14
CA ALA A 323 11.40 -14.78 2.03
C ALA A 323 9.91 -15.05 2.26
N ALA A 324 9.07 -14.15 1.72
CA ALA A 324 7.61 -14.22 1.77
C ALA A 324 6.99 -13.72 0.47
N PRO A 325 5.71 -14.05 0.17
CA PRO A 325 5.01 -13.39 -0.94
C PRO A 325 4.67 -11.94 -0.60
N MET A 326 4.69 -11.07 -1.63
CA MET A 326 4.07 -9.75 -1.63
C MET A 326 2.83 -9.76 -2.51
N PHE A 327 1.83 -8.96 -2.15
CA PHE A 327 0.62 -8.80 -2.94
C PHE A 327 0.51 -7.35 -3.43
N VAL A 328 0.18 -7.18 -4.72
CA VAL A 328 -0.07 -5.87 -5.33
C VAL A 328 -1.46 -5.87 -5.93
N ILE A 329 -2.31 -4.94 -5.48
CA ILE A 329 -3.73 -4.87 -5.85
C ILE A 329 -4.00 -3.53 -6.53
N GLY A 330 -4.79 -3.54 -7.60
CA GLY A 330 -5.18 -2.34 -8.33
C GLY A 330 -4.08 -1.72 -9.17
N GLY A 331 -4.21 -0.42 -9.47
CA GLY A 331 -3.21 0.32 -10.24
C GLY A 331 -2.95 -0.26 -11.64
N ASN A 332 -3.92 -0.94 -12.24
CA ASN A 332 -3.76 -1.62 -13.53
C ASN A 332 -2.62 -2.65 -13.56
N ASN A 333 -2.40 -3.37 -12.46
CA ASN A 333 -1.49 -4.50 -12.47
C ASN A 333 -2.04 -5.64 -13.38
N LYS A 334 -1.22 -6.66 -13.64
CA LYS A 334 -1.54 -7.71 -14.63
C LYS A 334 -2.24 -8.95 -14.03
N GLY A 335 -2.56 -8.96 -12.74
CA GLY A 335 -3.16 -10.11 -12.05
C GLY A 335 -2.31 -11.38 -12.10
N LYS A 336 -0.99 -11.26 -12.12
CA LYS A 336 -0.06 -12.36 -12.36
C LYS A 336 0.53 -12.92 -11.07
N ILE A 337 0.91 -14.20 -11.13
CA ILE A 337 1.89 -14.78 -10.20
C ILE A 337 3.26 -14.57 -10.83
N ILE A 338 4.13 -13.82 -10.15
CA ILE A 338 5.47 -13.42 -10.59
C ILE A 338 6.49 -14.14 -9.73
N GLY A 339 7.54 -14.67 -10.35
CA GLY A 339 8.53 -15.54 -9.71
C GLY A 339 8.13 -17.00 -9.74
N ASN A 340 9.03 -17.86 -9.26
CA ASN A 340 8.82 -19.32 -9.19
C ASN A 340 8.04 -19.68 -7.93
N ASN A 341 7.42 -20.86 -7.93
CA ASN A 341 6.87 -21.43 -6.71
C ASN A 341 7.99 -21.66 -5.69
N PRO A 342 7.72 -21.56 -4.37
CA PRO A 342 8.71 -21.79 -3.33
C PRO A 342 9.43 -23.13 -3.49
N ASN A 343 10.76 -23.12 -3.57
CA ASN A 343 11.55 -24.33 -3.65
C ASN A 343 11.87 -24.85 -2.24
N LEU A 344 11.07 -25.80 -1.77
CA LEU A 344 11.20 -26.37 -0.42
C LEU A 344 12.31 -27.43 -0.31
N SER A 345 12.93 -27.82 -1.45
CA SER A 345 14.07 -28.76 -1.46
C SER A 345 15.44 -28.08 -1.42
N ASP A 346 15.49 -26.75 -1.68
CA ASP A 346 16.73 -25.98 -1.71
C ASP A 346 16.61 -24.75 -0.78
N LEU A 347 16.93 -24.98 0.49
CA LEU A 347 16.79 -23.99 1.56
C LEU A 347 18.17 -23.42 1.98
N ASP A 348 18.17 -22.20 2.49
CA ASP A 348 19.34 -21.62 3.15
C ASP A 348 19.17 -21.71 4.67
N GLN A 349 19.94 -22.58 5.32
CA GLN A 349 19.87 -22.83 6.78
C GLN A 349 18.45 -23.15 7.28
N GLY A 350 17.61 -23.79 6.42
CA GLY A 350 16.21 -24.13 6.70
C GLY A 350 15.20 -23.05 6.40
N ASP A 351 15.65 -21.95 5.80
CA ASP A 351 14.80 -20.85 5.34
C ASP A 351 14.61 -20.86 3.82
N LEU A 352 13.51 -20.28 3.39
CA LEU A 352 13.21 -20.09 1.99
C LEU A 352 14.16 -19.06 1.38
N LYS A 353 14.87 -19.43 0.31
CA LYS A 353 15.72 -18.48 -0.43
C LYS A 353 14.84 -17.43 -1.12
N TYR A 354 15.28 -16.17 -1.07
CA TYR A 354 14.63 -15.13 -1.85
C TYR A 354 15.06 -15.21 -3.32
N GLU A 355 14.16 -14.84 -4.23
CA GLU A 355 14.42 -14.73 -5.67
C GLU A 355 14.19 -13.29 -6.15
N THR A 356 13.23 -12.60 -5.56
CA THR A 356 12.91 -11.21 -5.86
C THR A 356 13.37 -10.32 -4.71
N ASP A 357 14.29 -9.39 -4.99
CA ASP A 357 14.64 -8.35 -4.03
C ASP A 357 13.49 -7.35 -3.91
N PHE A 358 13.04 -7.06 -2.67
CA PHE A 358 11.92 -6.14 -2.45
C PHE A 358 12.16 -4.75 -3.03
N ARG A 359 13.42 -4.31 -3.13
CA ARG A 359 13.80 -3.03 -3.74
C ARG A 359 13.49 -2.98 -5.24
N SER A 360 13.47 -4.13 -5.92
CA SER A 360 13.00 -4.21 -7.31
C SER A 360 11.49 -3.94 -7.43
N VAL A 361 10.71 -4.32 -6.43
CA VAL A 361 9.29 -3.96 -6.36
C VAL A 361 9.14 -2.46 -6.11
N TYR A 362 9.90 -1.89 -5.17
CA TYR A 362 9.91 -0.44 -4.91
C TYR A 362 10.31 0.36 -6.16
N ALA A 363 11.34 -0.09 -6.88
CA ALA A 363 11.74 0.52 -8.17
C ALA A 363 10.59 0.52 -9.19
N SER A 364 9.83 -0.58 -9.27
CA SER A 364 8.67 -0.68 -10.15
C SER A 364 7.54 0.29 -9.77
N LEU A 365 7.27 0.41 -8.46
CA LEU A 365 6.26 1.34 -7.93
C LEU A 365 6.64 2.79 -8.25
N LEU A 366 7.88 3.18 -7.96
CA LEU A 366 8.37 4.54 -8.24
C LEU A 366 8.33 4.85 -9.73
N GLN A 367 8.87 3.96 -10.57
CA GLN A 367 8.95 4.20 -12.00
C GLN A 367 7.59 4.17 -12.71
N LYS A 368 6.74 3.19 -12.38
CA LYS A 368 5.51 2.92 -13.13
C LYS A 368 4.26 3.59 -12.57
N LYS A 369 4.26 3.93 -11.28
CA LYS A 369 3.10 4.53 -10.61
C LYS A 369 3.32 5.98 -10.19
N LEU A 370 4.55 6.34 -9.88
CA LEU A 370 4.86 7.69 -9.42
C LEU A 370 5.69 8.49 -10.42
N ASP A 371 5.98 7.92 -11.59
CA ASP A 371 6.80 8.53 -12.66
C ASP A 371 8.11 9.12 -12.13
N PHE A 372 8.80 8.35 -11.29
CA PHE A 372 9.98 8.79 -10.57
C PHE A 372 11.18 7.88 -10.82
N ASP A 373 12.33 8.48 -11.06
CA ASP A 373 13.60 7.75 -11.20
C ASP A 373 14.11 7.31 -9.82
N TYR A 374 13.91 6.04 -9.52
CA TYR A 374 14.24 5.42 -8.24
C TYR A 374 15.74 5.47 -7.88
N THR A 375 16.62 5.65 -8.86
CA THR A 375 18.07 5.74 -8.62
C THR A 375 18.42 7.00 -7.83
N LYS A 376 17.62 8.06 -7.95
CA LYS A 376 17.80 9.34 -7.22
C LYS A 376 17.68 9.21 -5.71
N ILE A 377 17.00 8.17 -5.22
CA ILE A 377 16.91 7.88 -3.78
C ILE A 377 17.77 6.70 -3.35
N GLY A 378 18.74 6.30 -4.18
CA GLY A 378 19.74 5.29 -3.84
C GLY A 378 19.31 3.84 -4.08
N ILE A 379 18.16 3.58 -4.69
CA ILE A 379 17.76 2.22 -5.10
C ILE A 379 18.48 1.86 -6.39
N GLN A 380 19.28 0.80 -6.37
CA GLN A 380 20.06 0.32 -7.54
C GLN A 380 19.44 -0.91 -8.21
N ASN A 381 18.48 -1.55 -7.55
CA ASN A 381 17.82 -2.75 -8.05
C ASN A 381 16.93 -2.39 -9.25
N LYS A 382 17.05 -3.16 -10.33
CA LYS A 382 16.22 -2.95 -11.53
C LYS A 382 14.74 -3.20 -11.20
N ALA A 383 13.88 -2.40 -11.80
CA ALA A 383 12.44 -2.57 -11.70
C ALA A 383 12.00 -3.97 -12.15
N LEU A 384 11.08 -4.57 -11.40
CA LEU A 384 10.55 -5.91 -11.66
C LEU A 384 9.74 -5.93 -12.96
N GLN A 385 10.05 -6.86 -13.85
CA GLN A 385 9.34 -6.98 -15.13
C GLN A 385 7.96 -7.65 -14.95
N GLY A 386 6.96 -7.17 -15.66
CA GLY A 386 5.66 -7.81 -15.80
C GLY A 386 4.68 -7.58 -14.64
N LEU A 387 4.99 -6.71 -13.69
CA LEU A 387 4.07 -6.33 -12.60
C LEU A 387 2.99 -5.37 -13.10
N PHE A 388 3.36 -4.42 -13.94
CA PHE A 388 2.48 -3.41 -14.52
C PHE A 388 2.51 -3.41 -16.05
#